data_f46d7a27d4a4a062b08abad2db841947
#
_entry.id   f46d7a27d4a4a062b08abad2db841947
#
_cell.length_a   1.000
_cell.length_b   1.000
_cell.length_c   1.000
_cell.angle_alpha   90.00
_cell.angle_beta   90.00
_cell.angle_gamma   90.00
#
_symmetry.space_group_name_H-M   'P 1'
#
loop_
_entity.id
_entity.type
_entity.pdbx_description
1 polymer ?
#
loop_
_entity_poly.entity_id
_entity_poly.type
_entity_poly.pdbx_seq_one_letter_code
_entity_poly.pdbx_strand_id
1 'polypeptide(L)'
;TCIEQRPEEISSRKTFGHWEMDCVCGPTKDSLLVFSERLTRKELIFKIPAQQSKYVVRALNVLERRYGKIFRKVFKTITVDNGSEFADTVGMEKSSYGKGMRTKIFYCHPYSSYERGTNERLNREIRRLLPKGTNLSHVSDTEVKRVQDWVNTYPREVLGYATSEEL
;
A
#
# COMPACT_ATOMS: atom_id res chain seq x y z
N THR A 1 -1.39 14.57 7.87
CA THR A 1 -0.09 15.15 8.24
C THR A 1 0.77 15.30 6.99
N CYS A 2 1.45 16.43 6.80
CA CYS A 2 2.35 16.66 5.67
C CYS A 2 3.61 15.80 5.79
N ILE A 3 4.21 15.42 4.66
CA ILE A 3 5.43 14.60 4.62
C ILE A 3 6.63 15.28 5.30
N GLU A 4 6.68 16.62 5.35
CA GLU A 4 7.71 17.37 6.08
C GLU A 4 7.78 17.04 7.57
N GLN A 5 6.64 16.64 8.15
CA GLN A 5 6.54 16.20 9.55
C GLN A 5 6.84 14.71 9.72
N ARG A 6 7.20 14.02 8.64
CA ARG A 6 7.55 12.60 8.68
C ARG A 6 8.94 12.43 9.28
N PRO A 7 9.10 11.64 10.36
CA PRO A 7 10.41 11.39 10.95
C PRO A 7 11.44 10.90 9.92
N GLU A 8 12.67 11.34 10.04
CA GLU A 8 13.77 10.95 9.14
C GLU A 8 14.04 9.45 9.13
N GLU A 9 13.78 8.79 10.24
CA GLU A 9 13.83 7.31 10.38
C GLU A 9 13.03 6.60 9.29
N ILE A 10 11.87 7.15 8.90
CA ILE A 10 11.02 6.56 7.85
C ILE A 10 11.69 6.69 6.48
N SER A 11 12.42 7.78 6.25
CA SER A 11 13.12 8.03 4.99
C SER A 11 14.33 7.13 4.80
N SER A 12 14.95 6.70 5.89
CA SER A 12 16.14 5.83 5.88
C SER A 12 15.85 4.40 5.37
N ARG A 13 14.58 3.96 5.39
CA ARG A 13 14.15 2.61 5.00
C ARG A 13 14.85 1.49 5.77
N LYS A 14 15.26 1.75 7.01
CA LYS A 14 15.98 0.80 7.88
C LYS A 14 15.08 0.15 8.92
N THR A 15 13.85 0.63 9.07
CA THR A 15 12.91 0.18 10.10
C THR A 15 11.66 -0.39 9.43
N PHE A 16 11.22 -1.57 9.87
CA PHE A 16 9.99 -2.21 9.43
C PHE A 16 8.74 -1.49 9.95
N GLY A 17 7.67 -1.52 9.15
CA GLY A 17 6.36 -1.02 9.52
C GLY A 17 6.00 0.32 8.87
N HIS A 18 6.81 0.80 7.94
CA HIS A 18 6.56 2.02 7.18
C HIS A 18 6.16 1.67 5.74
N TRP A 19 4.89 1.96 5.43
CA TRP A 19 4.27 1.58 4.17
C TRP A 19 4.05 2.78 3.26
N GLU A 20 3.99 2.51 1.98
CA GLU A 20 3.45 3.40 0.96
C GLU A 20 2.14 2.79 0.44
N MET A 21 1.14 3.60 0.15
CA MET A 21 -0.12 3.13 -0.41
C MET A 21 -0.44 3.88 -1.68
N ASP A 22 -0.89 3.15 -2.71
CA ASP A 22 -1.18 3.70 -4.03
C ASP A 22 -2.32 2.93 -4.70
N CYS A 23 -2.90 3.51 -5.74
CA CYS A 23 -3.90 2.85 -6.58
C CYS A 23 -3.34 2.56 -7.97
N VAL A 24 -3.46 1.31 -8.41
CA VAL A 24 -3.18 0.89 -9.79
C VAL A 24 -4.49 0.78 -10.55
N CYS A 25 -4.71 1.71 -11.49
CA CYS A 25 -5.97 1.86 -12.21
C CYS A 25 -6.00 1.02 -13.49
N GLY A 26 -7.18 0.50 -13.82
CA GLY A 26 -7.53 -0.06 -15.12
C GLY A 26 -8.36 0.93 -15.96
N PRO A 27 -8.89 0.49 -17.10
CA PRO A 27 -9.78 1.27 -17.94
C PRO A 27 -11.20 1.41 -17.37
N THR A 28 -11.52 0.62 -16.36
CA THR A 28 -12.81 0.61 -15.65
C THR A 28 -12.69 1.30 -14.30
N LYS A 29 -13.80 1.35 -13.54
CA LYS A 29 -13.80 1.92 -12.17
C LYS A 29 -13.00 1.09 -11.17
N ASP A 30 -12.90 -0.23 -11.40
CA ASP A 30 -12.14 -1.14 -10.54
C ASP A 30 -10.66 -0.76 -10.53
N SER A 31 -10.04 -0.84 -9.37
CA SER A 31 -8.63 -0.52 -9.16
C SER A 31 -8.01 -1.51 -8.19
N LEU A 32 -6.69 -1.59 -8.20
CA LEU A 32 -5.93 -2.30 -7.18
C LEU A 32 -5.40 -1.28 -6.18
N LEU A 33 -5.73 -1.45 -4.92
CA LEU A 33 -5.11 -0.75 -3.81
C LEU A 33 -3.89 -1.54 -3.36
N VAL A 34 -2.73 -0.93 -3.45
CA VAL A 34 -1.43 -1.56 -3.21
C VAL A 34 -0.77 -0.94 -1.99
N PHE A 35 -0.36 -1.77 -1.05
CA PHE A 35 0.46 -1.38 0.10
C PHE A 35 1.85 -1.96 -0.11
N SER A 36 2.87 -1.10 -0.07
CA SER A 36 4.28 -1.48 -0.24
C SER A 36 5.08 -1.15 1.02
N GLU A 37 5.65 -2.16 1.66
CA GLU A 37 6.50 -1.97 2.83
C GLU A 37 7.90 -1.49 2.40
N ARG A 38 8.40 -0.44 3.05
CA ARG A 38 9.58 0.30 2.57
C ARG A 38 10.92 -0.43 2.80
N LEU A 39 11.04 -1.27 3.82
CA LEU A 39 12.24 -2.03 4.12
C LEU A 39 12.26 -3.35 3.34
N THR A 40 11.26 -4.19 3.54
CA THR A 40 11.21 -5.56 3.00
C THR A 40 10.71 -5.63 1.56
N ARG A 41 10.14 -4.54 1.05
CA ARG A 41 9.47 -4.49 -0.27
C ARG A 41 8.25 -5.41 -0.37
N LYS A 42 7.71 -5.83 0.77
CA LYS A 42 6.48 -6.64 0.86
C LYS A 42 5.30 -5.88 0.28
N GLU A 43 4.52 -6.55 -0.54
CA GLU A 43 3.29 -6.01 -1.10
C GLU A 43 2.04 -6.72 -0.59
N LEU A 44 1.01 -5.91 -0.33
CA LEU A 44 -0.35 -6.38 -0.12
C LEU A 44 -1.23 -5.70 -1.16
N ILE A 45 -2.01 -6.49 -1.88
CA ILE A 45 -2.82 -6.00 -3.00
C ILE A 45 -4.29 -6.33 -2.74
N PHE A 46 -5.15 -5.33 -2.86
CA PHE A 46 -6.60 -5.45 -2.74
C PHE A 46 -7.28 -4.95 -4.00
N LYS A 47 -8.23 -5.71 -4.52
CA LYS A 47 -9.15 -5.20 -5.52
C LYS A 47 -10.20 -4.33 -4.84
N ILE A 48 -10.41 -3.11 -5.36
CA ILE A 48 -11.43 -2.18 -4.90
C ILE A 48 -12.35 -1.80 -6.07
N PRO A 49 -13.68 -1.65 -5.83
CA PRO A 49 -14.63 -1.37 -6.92
C PRO A 49 -14.52 0.02 -7.54
N ALA A 50 -13.88 0.94 -6.84
CA ALA A 50 -13.62 2.30 -7.32
C ALA A 50 -12.58 3.01 -6.45
N GLN A 51 -11.93 4.03 -7.00
CA GLN A 51 -11.02 4.92 -6.26
C GLN A 51 -11.82 5.89 -5.38
N GLN A 52 -12.29 5.41 -4.25
CA GLN A 52 -13.07 6.19 -3.28
C GLN A 52 -12.58 5.90 -1.86
N SER A 53 -12.57 6.92 -1.00
CA SER A 53 -12.08 6.84 0.38
C SER A 53 -12.72 5.71 1.20
N LYS A 54 -14.02 5.47 1.01
CA LYS A 54 -14.74 4.39 1.72
C LYS A 54 -14.15 3.00 1.45
N TYR A 55 -13.63 2.74 0.25
CA TYR A 55 -13.04 1.44 -0.09
C TYR A 55 -11.62 1.32 0.45
N VAL A 56 -10.87 2.41 0.50
CA VAL A 56 -9.55 2.47 1.15
C VAL A 56 -9.69 2.21 2.67
N VAL A 57 -10.61 2.89 3.33
CA VAL A 57 -10.92 2.67 4.75
C VAL A 57 -11.37 1.23 5.00
N ARG A 58 -12.22 0.67 4.13
CA ARG A 58 -12.67 -0.73 4.22
C ARG A 58 -11.50 -1.72 4.11
N ALA A 59 -10.57 -1.49 3.20
CA ALA A 59 -9.37 -2.33 3.06
C ALA A 59 -8.51 -2.29 4.32
N LEU A 60 -8.30 -1.10 4.90
CA LEU A 60 -7.61 -0.95 6.19
C LEU A 60 -8.34 -1.65 7.35
N ASN A 61 -9.68 -1.63 7.37
CA ASN A 61 -10.46 -2.35 8.37
C ASN A 61 -10.28 -3.87 8.23
N VAL A 62 -10.20 -4.38 6.98
CA VAL A 62 -9.92 -5.81 6.71
C VAL A 62 -8.52 -6.18 7.18
N LEU A 63 -7.52 -5.35 6.90
CA LEU A 63 -6.15 -5.54 7.38
C LEU A 63 -6.08 -5.50 8.92
N GLU A 64 -6.70 -4.52 9.54
CA GLU A 64 -6.74 -4.42 11.01
C GLU A 64 -7.37 -5.66 11.65
N ARG A 65 -8.44 -6.20 11.06
CA ARG A 65 -9.05 -7.45 11.50
C ARG A 65 -8.10 -8.65 11.34
N ARG A 66 -7.38 -8.73 10.23
CA ARG A 66 -6.44 -9.81 9.94
C ARG A 66 -5.24 -9.82 10.90
N TYR A 67 -4.67 -8.65 11.17
CA TYR A 67 -3.49 -8.51 12.03
C TYR A 67 -3.82 -8.34 13.51
N GLY A 68 -5.05 -7.97 13.86
CA GLY A 68 -5.50 -7.81 15.23
C GLY A 68 -4.61 -6.88 16.05
N LYS A 69 -4.20 -7.33 17.23
CA LYS A 69 -3.39 -6.53 18.17
C LYS A 69 -2.01 -6.11 17.62
N ILE A 70 -1.46 -6.83 16.63
CA ILE A 70 -0.15 -6.50 16.06
C ILE A 70 -0.24 -5.48 14.94
N PHE A 71 -1.46 -5.09 14.48
CA PHE A 71 -1.64 -4.16 13.37
C PHE A 71 -0.78 -2.89 13.54
N ARG A 72 -0.80 -2.28 14.72
CA ARG A 72 -0.04 -1.04 15.00
C ARG A 72 1.49 -1.22 14.92
N LYS A 73 1.99 -2.44 15.10
CA LYS A 73 3.42 -2.76 14.96
C LYS A 73 3.79 -2.98 13.50
N VAL A 74 2.87 -3.56 12.73
CA VAL A 74 3.06 -3.85 11.31
C VAL A 74 2.82 -2.60 10.45
N PHE A 75 1.79 -1.80 10.75
CA PHE A 75 1.43 -0.59 10.01
C PHE A 75 1.63 0.66 10.88
N LYS A 76 2.88 0.99 11.21
CA LYS A 76 3.23 2.17 12.02
C LYS A 76 2.85 3.45 11.31
N THR A 77 3.23 3.57 10.04
CA THR A 77 2.89 4.72 9.19
C THR A 77 2.56 4.28 7.78
N ILE A 78 1.73 5.07 7.11
CA ILE A 78 1.41 4.89 5.70
C ILE A 78 1.57 6.23 5.00
N THR A 79 2.37 6.28 3.93
CA THR A 79 2.55 7.47 3.08
C THR A 79 1.69 7.34 1.84
N VAL A 80 0.92 8.38 1.52
CA VAL A 80 0.01 8.44 0.38
C VAL A 80 0.24 9.72 -0.43
N ASP A 81 -0.27 9.77 -1.66
CA ASP A 81 -0.39 11.03 -2.40
C ASP A 81 -1.65 11.81 -2.00
N ASN A 82 -1.93 12.88 -2.73
CA ASN A 82 -3.09 13.73 -2.52
C ASN A 82 -4.31 13.29 -3.36
N GLY A 83 -4.39 12.02 -3.74
CA GLY A 83 -5.56 11.47 -4.43
C GLY A 83 -6.83 11.59 -3.60
N SER A 84 -7.97 11.79 -4.26
CA SER A 84 -9.27 11.91 -3.60
C SER A 84 -9.66 10.66 -2.82
N GLU A 85 -9.16 9.49 -3.22
CA GLU A 85 -9.33 8.21 -2.53
C GLU A 85 -8.65 8.18 -1.15
N PHE A 86 -7.65 9.03 -0.92
CA PHE A 86 -6.94 9.16 0.35
C PHE A 86 -7.38 10.38 1.17
N ALA A 87 -8.48 11.03 0.83
CA ALA A 87 -8.94 12.23 1.50
C ALA A 87 -9.48 12.00 2.93
N ASP A 88 -9.95 10.78 3.25
CA ASP A 88 -10.46 10.46 4.58
C ASP A 88 -9.35 10.05 5.55
N THR A 89 -8.55 11.04 5.97
CA THR A 89 -7.46 10.84 6.94
C THR A 89 -7.97 10.23 8.24
N VAL A 90 -9.07 10.74 8.77
CA VAL A 90 -9.66 10.29 10.04
C VAL A 90 -10.07 8.82 9.96
N GLY A 91 -10.78 8.43 8.90
CA GLY A 91 -11.19 7.05 8.68
C GLY A 91 -10.00 6.10 8.50
N MET A 92 -8.93 6.56 7.85
CA MET A 92 -7.71 5.76 7.68
C MET A 92 -6.93 5.59 8.99
N GLU A 93 -6.79 6.63 9.79
CA GLU A 93 -6.01 6.63 11.03
C GLU A 93 -6.74 5.98 12.21
N LYS A 94 -8.07 6.09 12.28
CA LYS A 94 -8.86 5.59 13.42
C LYS A 94 -9.02 4.07 13.39
N SER A 95 -8.86 3.43 14.56
CA SER A 95 -9.14 2.01 14.71
C SER A 95 -10.64 1.71 14.56
N SER A 96 -10.96 0.62 13.85
CA SER A 96 -12.34 0.10 13.72
C SER A 96 -12.81 -0.66 14.97
N TYR A 97 -11.92 -1.03 15.88
CA TYR A 97 -12.23 -1.83 17.06
C TYR A 97 -12.35 -1.03 18.36
N GLY A 98 -12.17 0.29 18.34
CA GLY A 98 -12.29 1.03 19.57
C GLY A 98 -11.72 2.44 19.54
N LYS A 99 -11.36 2.93 20.72
CA LYS A 99 -10.78 4.26 20.89
C LYS A 99 -9.29 4.25 20.52
N GLY A 100 -8.88 5.16 19.67
CA GLY A 100 -7.47 5.42 19.35
C GLY A 100 -7.13 5.25 17.89
N MET A 101 -5.87 5.54 17.61
CA MET A 101 -5.29 5.51 16.25
C MET A 101 -4.71 4.12 15.96
N ARG A 102 -4.94 3.62 14.74
CA ARG A 102 -4.35 2.36 14.25
C ARG A 102 -3.04 2.56 13.51
N THR A 103 -2.89 3.70 12.82
CA THR A 103 -1.71 4.06 12.03
C THR A 103 -1.61 5.57 11.93
N LYS A 104 -0.51 6.09 11.39
CA LYS A 104 -0.33 7.50 11.05
C LYS A 104 -0.20 7.68 9.55
N ILE A 105 -0.97 8.62 8.98
CA ILE A 105 -0.97 8.93 7.55
C ILE A 105 -0.11 10.15 7.28
N PHE A 106 0.79 10.04 6.28
CA PHE A 106 1.57 11.14 5.74
C PHE A 106 1.23 11.37 4.29
N TYR A 107 1.05 12.63 3.90
CA TYR A 107 0.76 13.03 2.53
C TYR A 107 2.02 13.59 1.86
N CYS A 108 2.36 13.06 0.69
CA CYS A 108 3.42 13.61 -0.15
C CYS A 108 3.09 15.02 -0.64
N HIS A 109 4.12 15.77 -1.04
CA HIS A 109 3.90 17.02 -1.74
C HIS A 109 3.23 16.76 -3.10
N PRO A 110 2.42 17.70 -3.58
CA PRO A 110 1.87 17.62 -4.94
C PRO A 110 3.02 17.44 -5.97
N TYR A 111 2.80 16.60 -6.95
CA TYR A 111 3.76 16.31 -8.03
C TYR A 111 5.12 15.71 -7.60
N SER A 112 5.23 15.21 -6.38
CA SER A 112 6.48 14.66 -5.82
C SER A 112 6.46 13.12 -5.75
N SER A 113 6.29 12.47 -6.89
CA SER A 113 6.23 10.99 -6.98
C SER A 113 7.49 10.30 -6.44
N TYR A 114 8.66 10.97 -6.51
CA TYR A 114 9.93 10.46 -5.98
C TYR A 114 9.90 10.20 -4.46
N GLU A 115 9.02 10.86 -3.73
CA GLU A 115 8.82 10.62 -2.28
C GLU A 115 8.24 9.23 -1.98
N ARG A 116 7.68 8.58 -3.01
CA ARG A 116 7.11 7.22 -3.01
C ARG A 116 7.80 6.30 -4.03
N GLY A 117 9.10 6.43 -4.18
CA GLY A 117 9.86 5.66 -5.19
C GLY A 117 9.76 4.12 -5.03
N THR A 118 9.35 3.62 -3.85
CA THR A 118 9.08 2.20 -3.64
C THR A 118 7.87 1.76 -4.45
N ASN A 119 6.74 2.46 -4.32
CA ASN A 119 5.50 2.17 -5.03
C ASN A 119 5.68 2.19 -6.55
N GLU A 120 6.33 3.21 -7.08
CA GLU A 120 6.51 3.35 -8.52
C GLU A 120 7.26 2.14 -9.13
N ARG A 121 8.30 1.67 -8.44
CA ARG A 121 9.06 0.50 -8.87
C ARG A 121 8.22 -0.78 -8.78
N LEU A 122 7.51 -0.98 -7.67
CA LEU A 122 6.72 -2.18 -7.44
C LEU A 122 5.47 -2.23 -8.32
N ASN A 123 4.84 -1.09 -8.60
CA ASN A 123 3.74 -1.01 -9.55
C ASN A 123 4.14 -1.47 -10.96
N ARG A 124 5.41 -1.28 -11.36
CA ARG A 124 5.92 -1.85 -12.62
C ARG A 124 5.93 -3.37 -12.62
N GLU A 125 6.23 -4.01 -11.49
CA GLU A 125 6.18 -5.47 -11.37
C GLU A 125 4.74 -5.97 -11.50
N ILE A 126 3.77 -5.32 -10.85
CA ILE A 126 2.34 -5.65 -11.02
C ILE A 126 1.94 -5.52 -12.49
N ARG A 127 2.41 -4.48 -13.18
CA ARG A 127 2.11 -4.23 -14.59
C ARG A 127 2.70 -5.26 -15.57
N ARG A 128 3.66 -6.08 -15.14
CA ARG A 128 4.13 -7.23 -15.94
C ARG A 128 3.08 -8.31 -16.07
N LEU A 129 2.29 -8.54 -15.00
CA LEU A 129 1.22 -9.54 -14.96
C LEU A 129 -0.14 -8.96 -15.33
N LEU A 130 -0.38 -7.70 -15.00
CA LEU A 130 -1.60 -6.96 -15.31
C LEU A 130 -1.25 -5.67 -16.08
N PRO A 131 -1.00 -5.75 -17.41
CA PRO A 131 -0.60 -4.62 -18.23
C PRO A 131 -1.61 -3.45 -18.17
N LYS A 132 -1.17 -2.26 -18.56
CA LYS A 132 -2.07 -1.12 -18.77
C LYS A 132 -3.15 -1.53 -19.78
N GLY A 133 -4.41 -1.18 -19.47
CA GLY A 133 -5.56 -1.58 -20.32
C GLY A 133 -6.23 -2.89 -19.87
N THR A 134 -5.65 -3.66 -18.96
CA THR A 134 -6.32 -4.82 -18.37
C THR A 134 -7.62 -4.39 -17.69
N ASN A 135 -8.73 -5.03 -18.04
CA ASN A 135 -10.02 -4.81 -17.40
C ASN A 135 -10.03 -5.48 -16.02
N LEU A 136 -9.78 -4.69 -14.98
CA LEU A 136 -9.69 -5.18 -13.60
C LEU A 136 -11.02 -5.73 -13.07
N SER A 137 -12.17 -5.40 -13.70
CA SER A 137 -13.46 -5.98 -13.28
C SER A 137 -13.51 -7.49 -13.50
N HIS A 138 -12.77 -8.00 -14.49
CA HIS A 138 -12.69 -9.44 -14.81
C HIS A 138 -11.59 -10.17 -14.04
N VAL A 139 -10.72 -9.46 -13.34
CA VAL A 139 -9.66 -10.05 -12.51
C VAL A 139 -10.26 -10.52 -11.18
N SER A 140 -10.18 -11.80 -10.89
CA SER A 140 -10.68 -12.38 -9.64
C SER A 140 -9.76 -12.11 -8.45
N ASP A 141 -10.28 -12.22 -7.23
CA ASP A 141 -9.47 -12.10 -6.01
C ASP A 141 -8.35 -13.16 -5.96
N THR A 142 -8.58 -14.34 -6.52
CA THR A 142 -7.57 -15.40 -6.64
C THR A 142 -6.42 -14.97 -7.56
N GLU A 143 -6.72 -14.31 -8.67
CA GLU A 143 -5.69 -13.77 -9.57
C GLU A 143 -4.94 -12.61 -8.92
N VAL A 144 -5.62 -11.71 -8.20
CA VAL A 144 -4.97 -10.64 -7.43
C VAL A 144 -4.01 -11.24 -6.40
N LYS A 145 -4.43 -12.28 -5.69
CA LYS A 145 -3.55 -12.99 -4.74
C LYS A 145 -2.34 -13.62 -5.45
N ARG A 146 -2.54 -14.24 -6.61
CA ARG A 146 -1.45 -14.82 -7.40
C ARG A 146 -0.43 -13.76 -7.83
N VAL A 147 -0.89 -12.58 -8.25
CA VAL A 147 -0.03 -11.45 -8.57
C VAL A 147 0.75 -10.99 -7.33
N GLN A 148 0.09 -10.86 -6.19
CA GLN A 148 0.74 -10.50 -4.92
C GLN A 148 1.82 -11.50 -4.54
N ASP A 149 1.51 -12.80 -4.58
CA ASP A 149 2.45 -13.86 -4.23
C ASP A 149 3.67 -13.83 -5.18
N TRP A 150 3.45 -13.67 -6.48
CA TRP A 150 4.54 -13.56 -7.46
C TRP A 150 5.44 -12.36 -7.18
N VAL A 151 4.87 -11.18 -6.93
CA VAL A 151 5.67 -9.97 -6.64
C VAL A 151 6.48 -10.16 -5.36
N ASN A 152 5.93 -10.82 -4.35
CA ASN A 152 6.60 -11.04 -3.06
C ASN A 152 7.68 -12.14 -3.12
N THR A 153 7.57 -13.07 -4.05
CA THR A 153 8.58 -14.14 -4.26
C THR A 153 9.63 -13.77 -5.31
N TYR A 154 9.56 -12.57 -5.89
CA TYR A 154 10.54 -12.12 -6.87
C TYR A 154 11.83 -11.64 -6.17
N PRO A 155 13.02 -12.22 -6.48
CA PRO A 155 14.29 -11.82 -5.89
C PRO A 155 14.64 -10.36 -6.24
N ARG A 156 15.16 -9.60 -5.27
CA ARG A 156 15.45 -8.18 -5.44
C ARG A 156 16.89 -7.87 -5.10
N GLU A 157 17.60 -7.22 -6.01
CA GLU A 157 18.98 -6.77 -5.80
C GLU A 157 19.10 -5.90 -4.53
N VAL A 158 18.14 -4.98 -4.29
CA VAL A 158 18.12 -4.12 -3.10
C VAL A 158 17.98 -4.89 -1.78
N LEU A 159 17.56 -6.15 -1.84
CA LEU A 159 17.45 -7.07 -0.70
C LEU A 159 18.57 -8.14 -0.73
N GLY A 160 19.66 -7.89 -1.48
CA GLY A 160 20.72 -8.88 -1.63
C GLY A 160 20.27 -10.15 -2.37
N TYR A 161 19.33 -10.02 -3.30
CA TYR A 161 18.65 -11.10 -4.03
C TYR A 161 17.72 -11.97 -3.18
N ALA A 162 17.45 -11.59 -1.93
CA ALA A 162 16.35 -12.17 -1.16
C ALA A 162 14.99 -11.75 -1.70
N THR A 163 13.97 -12.52 -1.37
CA THR A 163 12.57 -12.20 -1.66
C THR A 163 11.94 -11.47 -0.48
N SER A 164 10.81 -10.79 -0.72
CA SER A 164 10.05 -10.15 0.36
C SER A 164 9.35 -11.17 1.29
N GLU A 165 9.25 -12.43 0.88
CA GLU A 165 8.68 -13.51 1.70
C GLU A 165 9.71 -14.07 2.71
N GLU A 166 11.02 -13.96 2.41
CA GLU A 166 12.10 -14.47 3.26
C GLU A 166 12.48 -13.51 4.37
N LEU A 167 12.01 -12.27 4.31
CA LEU A 167 12.26 -11.19 5.28
C LEU A 167 11.06 -10.94 6.18
#